data_948f6fe4d31fcaa781afc6aa176b3b0c
#
_entry.id   948f6fe4d31fcaa781afc6aa176b3b0c
#
_cell.length_a   1.000
_cell.length_b   1.000
_cell.length_c   1.000
_cell.angle_alpha   90.00
_cell.angle_beta   90.00
_cell.angle_gamma   90.00
#
_symmetry.space_group_name_H-M   'P 1'
#
loop_
_entity.id
_entity.type
_entity.pdbx_description
1 polymer ?
#
loop_
_entity_poly.entity_id
_entity_poly.type
_entity_poly.pdbx_seq_one_letter_code
_entity_poly.pdbx_strand_id
1 'polypeptide(L)'
;MACRGGGGHGQRPSASLSHVSPGRLSTCRTCTHNICMVSDFFYPNMGGVEGHIYQLSQCLIERGHKVIIVTHAYGNRKGIRYLTNGLKVYYLPLKVMYNQSTATTLFHSLPLLRYIFVRERVTIIHSHSSFSAMAHDALFHAKTMGLQTVFTDHSLFGFADVSSVLTNKLLTVSLCDTNHIICVSYTSKENTVLRAALNPEIVSVIPNAVDPTDFTPDPFRRHDSVITVVVVSRLVYRKECVSWEP
;
A
#
# COMPACT_ATOMS: atom_id res chain seq x y z
N MET A 1 -34.02 52.01 -50.73
CA MET A 1 -33.25 51.44 -51.83
C MET A 1 -32.95 50.00 -51.48
N ALA A 2 -33.44 49.08 -52.25
CA ALA A 2 -33.47 47.64 -52.02
C ALA A 2 -32.15 46.97 -52.36
N CYS A 3 -31.84 45.79 -51.72
CA CYS A 3 -31.28 44.59 -52.30
C CYS A 3 -31.25 43.52 -51.16
N ARG A 4 -32.08 42.51 -51.19
CA ARG A 4 -31.95 41.12 -51.63
C ARG A 4 -30.63 40.49 -51.11
N GLY A 5 -30.58 39.46 -50.29
CA GLY A 5 -31.26 38.15 -50.39
C GLY A 5 -30.20 37.11 -50.71
N GLY A 6 -30.00 36.11 -49.88
CA GLY A 6 -29.10 35.00 -50.19
C GLY A 6 -29.04 34.04 -49.00
N GLY A 7 -29.94 33.01 -49.02
CA GLY A 7 -29.89 31.93 -48.07
C GLY A 7 -28.75 30.95 -48.47
N GLY A 8 -27.97 30.57 -47.51
CA GLY A 8 -26.97 29.48 -47.62
C GLY A 8 -27.22 28.43 -46.57
N HIS A 9 -27.81 27.30 -46.98
CA HIS A 9 -27.85 26.09 -46.16
C HIS A 9 -26.43 25.58 -45.97
N GLY A 10 -25.91 25.76 -44.77
CA GLY A 10 -24.67 25.13 -44.30
C GLY A 10 -24.96 23.75 -43.73
N GLN A 11 -24.70 22.71 -44.51
CA GLN A 11 -24.63 21.32 -44.03
C GLN A 11 -23.55 21.21 -42.97
N ARG A 12 -23.92 20.66 -41.80
CA ARG A 12 -22.96 20.22 -40.79
C ARG A 12 -22.24 18.97 -41.32
N PRO A 13 -20.90 18.88 -41.26
CA PRO A 13 -20.21 17.64 -41.54
C PRO A 13 -20.45 16.68 -40.38
N SER A 14 -21.00 15.49 -40.68
CA SER A 14 -21.04 14.34 -39.84
C SER A 14 -19.62 13.87 -39.54
N ALA A 15 -19.19 14.01 -38.28
CA ALA A 15 -17.96 13.42 -37.82
C ALA A 15 -18.11 11.89 -37.79
N SER A 16 -17.51 11.22 -38.72
CA SER A 16 -17.29 9.78 -38.69
C SER A 16 -16.37 9.43 -37.51
N LEU A 17 -16.91 8.69 -36.54
CA LEU A 17 -16.12 8.02 -35.52
C LEU A 17 -15.20 7.00 -36.20
N SER A 18 -13.94 7.37 -36.39
CA SER A 18 -12.91 6.44 -36.78
C SER A 18 -12.69 5.46 -35.60
N HIS A 19 -12.97 4.19 -35.84
CA HIS A 19 -12.59 3.07 -35.00
C HIS A 19 -11.06 3.14 -34.78
N VAL A 20 -10.65 3.56 -33.56
CA VAL A 20 -9.28 3.38 -33.09
C VAL A 20 -9.13 1.90 -32.78
N SER A 21 -8.44 1.20 -33.65
CA SER A 21 -7.98 -0.17 -33.40
C SER A 21 -7.15 -0.17 -32.11
N PRO A 22 -7.35 -1.16 -31.19
CA PRO A 22 -6.51 -1.28 -30.03
C PRO A 22 -5.08 -1.56 -30.52
N GLY A 23 -4.22 -0.55 -30.41
CA GLY A 23 -2.81 -0.68 -30.71
C GLY A 23 -2.25 -1.83 -29.89
N ARG A 24 -1.59 -2.79 -30.55
CA ARG A 24 -0.79 -3.82 -29.90
C ARG A 24 0.14 -3.12 -28.91
N LEU A 25 -0.13 -3.29 -27.63
CA LEU A 25 0.86 -3.03 -26.58
C LEU A 25 2.08 -3.87 -26.95
N SER A 26 3.13 -3.20 -27.40
CA SER A 26 4.46 -3.75 -27.50
C SER A 26 4.74 -4.49 -26.18
N THR A 27 4.89 -5.80 -26.25
CA THR A 27 5.33 -6.62 -25.11
C THR A 27 6.75 -6.19 -24.78
N CYS A 28 6.86 -5.15 -23.97
CA CYS A 28 8.09 -4.88 -23.24
C CYS A 28 8.42 -6.19 -22.52
N ARG A 29 9.62 -6.72 -22.73
CA ARG A 29 10.13 -7.86 -21.97
C ARG A 29 9.85 -7.56 -20.51
N THR A 30 8.94 -8.31 -19.90
CA THR A 30 8.56 -8.11 -18.50
C THR A 30 9.79 -8.40 -17.67
N CYS A 31 10.45 -7.32 -17.20
CA CYS A 31 11.54 -7.47 -16.27
C CYS A 31 10.97 -8.11 -15.02
N THR A 32 11.35 -9.35 -14.74
CA THR A 32 10.95 -10.04 -13.52
C THR A 32 11.80 -9.52 -12.36
N HIS A 33 11.15 -9.18 -11.26
CA HIS A 33 11.80 -8.71 -10.05
C HIS A 33 11.62 -9.71 -8.91
N ASN A 34 12.61 -9.72 -8.00
CA ASN A 34 12.51 -10.43 -6.74
C ASN A 34 12.15 -9.39 -5.67
N ILE A 35 10.90 -9.38 -5.24
CA ILE A 35 10.33 -8.37 -4.37
C ILE A 35 10.21 -8.95 -2.96
N CYS A 36 10.68 -8.22 -1.96
CA CYS A 36 10.50 -8.53 -0.56
C CYS A 36 9.56 -7.50 0.08
N MET A 37 8.37 -7.95 0.46
CA MET A 37 7.43 -7.17 1.26
C MET A 37 7.84 -7.26 2.73
N VAL A 38 7.98 -6.13 3.41
CA VAL A 38 8.38 -6.09 4.82
C VAL A 38 7.36 -5.30 5.63
N SER A 39 6.83 -5.93 6.67
CA SER A 39 5.94 -5.28 7.62
C SER A 39 5.87 -6.06 8.92
N ASP A 40 5.69 -5.35 10.05
CA ASP A 40 5.29 -5.98 11.31
C ASP A 40 3.86 -6.51 11.25
N PHE A 41 3.04 -5.96 10.35
CA PHE A 41 1.61 -6.29 10.22
C PHE A 41 1.39 -7.29 9.09
N PHE A 42 1.15 -8.55 9.46
CA PHE A 42 0.80 -9.61 8.52
C PHE A 42 -0.01 -10.71 9.20
N TYR A 43 -0.45 -11.71 8.44
CA TYR A 43 -1.18 -12.86 8.98
C TYR A 43 -0.34 -13.62 10.04
N PRO A 44 -0.98 -14.09 11.13
CA PRO A 44 -2.40 -14.38 11.32
C PRO A 44 -3.28 -13.20 11.74
N ASN A 45 -2.72 -12.04 12.00
CA ASN A 45 -3.54 -10.87 12.29
C ASN A 45 -4.35 -10.47 11.06
N MET A 46 -5.61 -10.05 11.28
CA MET A 46 -6.50 -9.63 10.22
C MET A 46 -6.68 -8.10 10.28
N GLY A 47 -6.39 -7.44 9.17
CA GLY A 47 -6.52 -6.00 9.04
C GLY A 47 -6.35 -5.53 7.60
N GLY A 48 -6.56 -4.24 7.38
CA GLY A 48 -6.47 -3.66 6.03
C GLY A 48 -5.06 -3.69 5.45
N VAL A 49 -4.04 -3.52 6.27
CA VAL A 49 -2.63 -3.57 5.83
C VAL A 49 -2.24 -4.99 5.45
N GLU A 50 -2.58 -5.95 6.31
CA GLU A 50 -2.32 -7.37 6.15
C GLU A 50 -2.98 -7.91 4.88
N GLY A 51 -4.27 -7.58 4.68
CA GLY A 51 -5.02 -7.96 3.50
C GLY A 51 -4.44 -7.33 2.22
N HIS A 52 -4.08 -6.04 2.28
CA HIS A 52 -3.46 -5.35 1.14
C HIS A 52 -2.12 -5.99 0.76
N ILE A 53 -1.23 -6.26 1.71
CA ILE A 53 0.07 -6.90 1.44
C ILE A 53 -0.13 -8.26 0.79
N TYR A 54 -1.10 -9.06 1.30
CA TYR A 54 -1.39 -10.37 0.74
C TYR A 54 -1.91 -10.29 -0.70
N GLN A 55 -2.95 -9.48 -0.95
CA GLN A 55 -3.54 -9.32 -2.28
C GLN A 55 -2.54 -8.77 -3.30
N LEU A 56 -1.78 -7.74 -2.92
CA LEU A 56 -0.73 -7.19 -3.77
C LEU A 56 0.33 -8.23 -4.11
N SER A 57 0.74 -9.06 -3.13
CA SER A 57 1.68 -10.14 -3.35
C SER A 57 1.16 -11.17 -4.35
N GLN A 58 -0.12 -11.56 -4.26
CA GLN A 58 -0.74 -12.48 -5.21
C GLN A 58 -0.75 -11.92 -6.64
N CYS A 59 -1.19 -10.67 -6.80
CA CYS A 59 -1.21 -10.01 -8.10
C CYS A 59 0.20 -9.88 -8.73
N LEU A 60 1.23 -9.65 -7.92
CA LEU A 60 2.61 -9.58 -8.40
C LEU A 60 3.16 -10.95 -8.80
N ILE A 61 2.81 -12.01 -8.07
CA ILE A 61 3.16 -13.40 -8.43
C ILE A 61 2.50 -13.78 -9.75
N GLU A 62 1.22 -13.47 -9.95
CA GLU A 62 0.49 -13.72 -11.21
C GLU A 62 1.11 -12.99 -12.40
N ARG A 63 1.76 -11.84 -12.18
CA ARG A 63 2.52 -11.12 -13.20
C ARG A 63 3.94 -11.65 -13.42
N GLY A 64 4.31 -12.75 -12.77
CA GLY A 64 5.60 -13.43 -12.93
C GLY A 64 6.73 -12.90 -12.07
N HIS A 65 6.46 -12.03 -11.09
CA HIS A 65 7.46 -11.61 -10.12
C HIS A 65 7.63 -12.67 -9.01
N LYS A 66 8.84 -12.79 -8.49
CA LYS A 66 9.06 -13.55 -7.26
C LYS A 66 8.77 -12.64 -6.07
N VAL A 67 7.85 -13.04 -5.21
CA VAL A 67 7.48 -12.27 -4.02
C VAL A 67 7.73 -13.10 -2.77
N ILE A 68 8.34 -12.50 -1.77
CA ILE A 68 8.47 -13.03 -0.41
C ILE A 68 7.96 -11.98 0.59
N ILE A 69 7.56 -12.45 1.75
CA ILE A 69 7.16 -11.57 2.86
C ILE A 69 8.09 -11.83 4.05
N VAL A 70 8.47 -10.75 4.72
CA VAL A 70 9.21 -10.78 5.98
C VAL A 70 8.38 -10.07 7.05
N THR A 71 8.11 -10.78 8.13
CA THR A 71 7.35 -10.30 9.28
C THR A 71 7.89 -10.88 10.58
N HIS A 72 7.42 -10.41 11.73
CA HIS A 72 7.81 -11.01 13.01
C HIS A 72 7.02 -12.30 13.30
N ALA A 73 7.49 -13.08 14.25
CA ALA A 73 6.83 -14.30 14.69
C ALA A 73 5.58 -13.99 15.54
N TYR A 74 4.50 -14.74 15.29
CA TYR A 74 3.24 -14.66 16.02
C TYR A 74 3.02 -15.95 16.82
N GLY A 75 3.26 -15.92 18.13
CA GLY A 75 3.13 -17.10 18.97
C GLY A 75 3.92 -18.29 18.46
N ASN A 76 3.24 -19.37 18.10
CA ASN A 76 3.85 -20.59 17.53
C ASN A 76 4.17 -20.50 16.04
N ARG A 77 3.80 -19.43 15.37
CA ARG A 77 4.07 -19.22 13.96
C ARG A 77 5.45 -18.58 13.78
N LYS A 78 6.45 -19.45 13.59
CA LYS A 78 7.88 -19.10 13.46
C LYS A 78 8.49 -19.74 12.23
N GLY A 79 9.61 -19.17 11.77
CA GLY A 79 10.39 -19.70 10.66
C GLY A 79 9.74 -19.44 9.29
N ILE A 80 9.97 -20.33 8.34
CA ILE A 80 9.49 -20.17 6.97
C ILE A 80 8.18 -20.89 6.79
N ARG A 81 7.20 -20.22 6.19
CA ARG A 81 5.90 -20.79 5.80
C ARG A 81 5.59 -20.45 4.35
N TYR A 82 4.76 -21.26 3.73
CA TYR A 82 4.26 -21.05 2.38
C TYR A 82 2.75 -20.85 2.42
N LEU A 83 2.28 -19.82 1.76
CA LEU A 83 0.86 -19.52 1.54
C LEU A 83 0.46 -19.84 0.11
N THR A 84 -0.76 -19.47 -0.26
CA THR A 84 -1.33 -19.67 -1.60
C THR A 84 -0.38 -19.17 -2.70
N ASN A 85 -0.35 -19.88 -3.83
CA ASN A 85 0.50 -19.59 -4.98
C ASN A 85 2.02 -19.59 -4.67
N GLY A 86 2.42 -20.33 -3.63
CA GLY A 86 3.83 -20.44 -3.26
C GLY A 86 4.42 -19.20 -2.61
N LEU A 87 3.60 -18.26 -2.15
CA LEU A 87 4.04 -17.07 -1.44
C LEU A 87 4.78 -17.47 -0.16
N LYS A 88 6.07 -17.18 -0.13
CA LYS A 88 6.97 -17.52 0.97
C LYS A 88 6.99 -16.43 2.03
N VAL A 89 6.77 -16.81 3.27
CA VAL A 89 6.74 -15.89 4.42
C VAL A 89 7.80 -16.27 5.43
N TYR A 90 8.62 -15.32 5.82
CA TYR A 90 9.61 -15.41 6.87
C TYR A 90 9.07 -14.80 8.16
N TYR A 91 8.84 -15.63 9.18
CA TYR A 91 8.43 -15.21 10.51
C TYR A 91 9.65 -15.12 11.42
N LEU A 92 10.18 -13.92 11.61
CA LEU A 92 11.41 -13.67 12.36
C LEU A 92 11.19 -13.63 13.87
N PRO A 93 12.11 -14.17 14.69
CA PRO A 93 11.98 -14.18 16.15
C PRO A 93 12.34 -12.82 16.75
N LEU A 94 11.63 -11.76 16.33
CA LEU A 94 11.81 -10.41 16.85
C LEU A 94 10.86 -10.15 18.02
N LYS A 95 11.30 -9.33 18.98
CA LYS A 95 10.50 -9.00 20.15
C LYS A 95 9.47 -7.92 19.82
N VAL A 96 8.21 -8.26 20.02
CA VAL A 96 7.09 -7.32 19.90
C VAL A 96 7.02 -6.44 21.14
N MET A 97 6.87 -5.13 20.95
CA MET A 97 6.74 -4.17 22.06
C MET A 97 5.30 -3.73 22.29
N TYR A 98 4.66 -3.18 21.29
CA TYR A 98 3.33 -2.62 21.41
C TYR A 98 2.52 -2.78 20.13
N ASN A 99 1.26 -3.20 20.24
CA ASN A 99 0.30 -3.32 19.12
C ASN A 99 0.89 -4.00 17.86
N GLN A 100 1.60 -5.11 18.05
CA GLN A 100 2.30 -5.91 17.03
C GLN A 100 3.53 -5.22 16.39
N SER A 101 3.88 -4.00 16.77
CA SER A 101 5.12 -3.37 16.33
C SER A 101 6.32 -3.94 17.08
N THR A 102 7.37 -4.27 16.35
CA THR A 102 8.63 -4.77 16.92
C THR A 102 9.47 -3.64 17.52
N ALA A 103 10.40 -3.98 18.40
CA ALA A 103 11.41 -3.04 18.82
C ALA A 103 12.36 -2.71 17.66
N THR A 104 12.66 -1.43 17.46
CA THR A 104 13.74 -1.03 16.53
C THR A 104 15.06 -1.63 17.00
N THR A 105 15.64 -2.48 16.19
CA THR A 105 16.87 -3.21 16.54
C THR A 105 17.80 -3.23 15.34
N LEU A 106 18.14 -2.04 14.81
CA LEU A 106 18.95 -1.87 13.59
C LEU A 106 20.13 -2.84 13.50
N PHE A 107 20.85 -3.04 14.59
CA PHE A 107 22.00 -3.95 14.59
C PHE A 107 21.63 -5.42 14.73
N HIS A 108 20.50 -5.74 15.35
CA HIS A 108 20.07 -7.12 15.53
C HIS A 108 19.30 -7.63 14.30
N SER A 109 18.52 -6.77 13.66
CA SER A 109 17.75 -7.11 12.46
C SER A 109 18.62 -7.21 11.21
N LEU A 110 19.75 -6.46 11.14
CA LEU A 110 20.64 -6.42 10.00
C LEU A 110 21.11 -7.82 9.52
N PRO A 111 21.71 -8.68 10.37
CA PRO A 111 22.21 -9.98 9.88
C PRO A 111 21.09 -10.87 9.36
N LEU A 112 19.90 -10.83 9.98
CA LEU A 112 18.75 -11.62 9.57
C LEU A 112 18.19 -11.14 8.22
N LEU A 113 17.95 -9.84 8.09
CA LEU A 113 17.42 -9.23 6.87
C LEU A 113 18.42 -9.39 5.71
N ARG A 114 19.71 -9.08 5.95
CA ARG A 114 20.78 -9.25 4.96
C ARG A 114 20.85 -10.69 4.45
N TYR A 115 20.80 -11.68 5.36
CA TYR A 115 20.81 -13.08 4.99
C TYR A 115 19.63 -13.43 4.06
N ILE A 116 18.42 -12.96 4.37
CA ILE A 116 17.23 -13.20 3.56
C ILE A 116 17.36 -12.50 2.20
N PHE A 117 17.76 -11.24 2.18
CA PHE A 117 17.88 -10.45 0.94
C PHE A 117 18.87 -11.07 -0.04
N VAL A 118 20.02 -11.52 0.45
CA VAL A 118 21.04 -12.21 -0.36
C VAL A 118 20.55 -13.59 -0.81
N ARG A 119 19.99 -14.40 0.10
CA ARG A 119 19.51 -15.75 -0.19
C ARG A 119 18.40 -15.76 -1.25
N GLU A 120 17.47 -14.82 -1.17
CA GLU A 120 16.34 -14.73 -2.09
C GLU A 120 16.66 -13.89 -3.33
N ARG A 121 17.87 -13.34 -3.44
CA ARG A 121 18.32 -12.44 -4.52
C ARG A 121 17.35 -11.28 -4.71
N VAL A 122 16.97 -10.65 -3.62
CA VAL A 122 16.00 -9.55 -3.61
C VAL A 122 16.55 -8.38 -4.42
N THR A 123 15.71 -7.80 -5.26
CA THR A 123 16.03 -6.61 -6.05
C THR A 123 15.29 -5.37 -5.58
N ILE A 124 14.09 -5.56 -5.01
CA ILE A 124 13.23 -4.49 -4.51
C ILE A 124 12.76 -4.83 -3.10
N ILE A 125 12.94 -3.91 -2.18
CA ILE A 125 12.31 -3.94 -0.86
C ILE A 125 11.08 -3.04 -0.89
N HIS A 126 9.93 -3.61 -0.57
CA HIS A 126 8.68 -2.89 -0.45
C HIS A 126 8.20 -2.95 1.00
N SER A 127 8.40 -1.89 1.73
CA SER A 127 8.03 -1.78 3.15
C SER A 127 6.66 -1.13 3.32
N HIS A 128 5.92 -1.56 4.34
CA HIS A 128 4.56 -1.09 4.59
C HIS A 128 4.36 -0.60 6.01
N SER A 129 3.60 0.50 6.14
CA SER A 129 3.15 1.12 7.38
C SER A 129 4.21 1.88 8.17
N SER A 130 3.90 3.13 8.46
CA SER A 130 4.74 4.03 9.28
C SER A 130 4.94 3.54 10.71
N PHE A 131 4.09 2.66 11.22
CA PHE A 131 4.22 2.08 12.55
C PHE A 131 5.03 0.77 12.59
N SER A 132 5.49 0.30 11.44
CA SER A 132 6.31 -0.91 11.39
C SER A 132 7.78 -0.57 11.57
N ALA A 133 8.32 -0.84 12.74
CA ALA A 133 9.74 -0.66 13.02
C ALA A 133 10.61 -1.51 12.09
N MET A 134 10.20 -2.75 11.84
CA MET A 134 10.91 -3.64 10.92
C MET A 134 10.89 -3.13 9.48
N ALA A 135 9.82 -2.43 9.05
CA ALA A 135 9.76 -1.81 7.74
C ALA A 135 10.82 -0.72 7.58
N HIS A 136 11.02 0.11 8.60
CA HIS A 136 12.05 1.14 8.62
C HIS A 136 13.46 0.54 8.65
N ASP A 137 13.70 -0.48 9.49
CA ASP A 137 14.96 -1.22 9.53
C ASP A 137 15.30 -1.81 8.15
N ALA A 138 14.31 -2.41 7.48
CA ALA A 138 14.49 -3.02 6.16
C ALA A 138 14.85 -1.99 5.08
N LEU A 139 14.20 -0.82 5.07
CA LEU A 139 14.55 0.27 4.14
C LEU A 139 15.99 0.70 4.34
N PHE A 140 16.39 0.91 5.59
CA PHE A 140 17.74 1.35 5.93
C PHE A 140 18.79 0.33 5.47
N HIS A 141 18.58 -0.95 5.78
CA HIS A 141 19.49 -2.01 5.38
C HIS A 141 19.53 -2.22 3.87
N ALA A 142 18.38 -2.12 3.20
CA ALA A 142 18.27 -2.24 1.74
C ALA A 142 19.15 -1.19 1.04
N LYS A 143 19.12 0.04 1.51
CA LYS A 143 19.92 1.13 0.96
C LYS A 143 21.42 0.89 1.13
N THR A 144 21.86 0.42 2.30
CA THR A 144 23.28 0.05 2.51
C THR A 144 23.74 -1.09 1.60
N MET A 145 22.82 -1.88 1.07
CA MET A 145 23.07 -2.98 0.13
C MET A 145 22.89 -2.58 -1.34
N GLY A 146 22.52 -1.34 -1.64
CA GLY A 146 22.27 -0.87 -3.00
C GLY A 146 20.98 -1.39 -3.64
N LEU A 147 20.00 -1.88 -2.84
CA LEU A 147 18.72 -2.36 -3.33
C LEU A 147 17.75 -1.21 -3.59
N GLN A 148 16.80 -1.42 -4.49
CA GLN A 148 15.71 -0.49 -4.70
C GLN A 148 14.69 -0.56 -3.56
N THR A 149 14.17 0.58 -3.16
CA THR A 149 13.27 0.69 -2.01
C THR A 149 11.97 1.40 -2.39
N VAL A 150 10.86 0.81 -1.96
CA VAL A 150 9.52 1.36 -2.07
C VAL A 150 8.89 1.33 -0.68
N PHE A 151 8.15 2.37 -0.34
CA PHE A 151 7.41 2.44 0.92
C PHE A 151 5.95 2.76 0.67
N THR A 152 5.02 2.01 1.29
CA THR A 152 3.59 2.32 1.26
C THR A 152 3.12 2.76 2.65
N ASP A 153 2.62 4.00 2.73
CA ASP A 153 2.01 4.53 3.95
C ASP A 153 0.50 4.27 3.96
N HIS A 154 0.05 3.56 4.98
CA HIS A 154 -1.36 3.25 5.25
C HIS A 154 -1.94 4.10 6.39
N SER A 155 -1.17 5.03 6.91
CA SER A 155 -1.45 5.71 8.16
C SER A 155 -1.78 7.17 7.93
N LEU A 156 -2.71 7.68 8.73
CA LEU A 156 -2.97 9.12 8.85
C LEU A 156 -2.67 9.53 10.30
N PHE A 157 -1.77 10.48 10.47
CA PHE A 157 -1.31 10.89 11.81
C PHE A 157 -1.61 12.34 12.11
N GLY A 158 -1.77 12.63 13.42
CA GLY A 158 -1.68 13.97 13.95
C GLY A 158 -0.24 14.49 14.02
N PHE A 159 -0.09 15.78 14.30
CA PHE A 159 1.21 16.44 14.43
C PHE A 159 1.58 16.78 15.89
N ALA A 160 0.64 16.64 16.82
CA ALA A 160 0.71 17.20 18.17
C ALA A 160 1.11 16.24 19.28
N ASP A 161 0.99 14.93 19.08
CA ASP A 161 1.31 13.94 20.11
C ASP A 161 2.81 13.64 20.17
N VAL A 162 3.34 13.37 21.35
CA VAL A 162 4.75 12.99 21.55
C VAL A 162 5.12 11.76 20.71
N SER A 163 4.22 10.77 20.62
CA SER A 163 4.42 9.60 19.76
C SER A 163 4.49 9.96 18.29
N SER A 164 3.69 10.94 17.85
CA SER A 164 3.72 11.46 16.47
C SER A 164 5.03 12.16 16.16
N VAL A 165 5.55 12.96 17.09
CA VAL A 165 6.83 13.66 16.91
C VAL A 165 7.97 12.67 16.71
N LEU A 166 8.04 11.62 17.55
CA LEU A 166 9.07 10.59 17.43
C LEU A 166 8.94 9.80 16.11
N THR A 167 7.72 9.38 15.77
CA THR A 167 7.43 8.68 14.51
C THR A 167 7.75 9.54 13.30
N ASN A 168 7.46 10.84 13.34
CA ASN A 168 7.79 11.75 12.25
C ASN A 168 9.30 11.88 12.04
N LYS A 169 10.09 11.93 13.11
CA LYS A 169 11.56 11.91 13.03
C LYS A 169 12.08 10.61 12.42
N LEU A 170 11.52 9.48 12.84
CA LEU A 170 11.89 8.18 12.28
C LEU A 170 11.54 8.13 10.77
N LEU A 171 10.36 8.61 10.39
CA LEU A 171 9.95 8.71 8.98
C LEU A 171 10.90 9.58 8.17
N THR A 172 11.25 10.75 8.67
CA THR A 172 12.18 11.66 7.98
C THR A 172 13.51 10.95 7.68
N VAL A 173 14.06 10.24 8.66
CA VAL A 173 15.33 9.54 8.50
C VAL A 173 15.22 8.32 7.58
N SER A 174 14.17 7.52 7.73
CA SER A 174 14.04 6.27 6.96
C SER A 174 13.60 6.48 5.52
N LEU A 175 12.85 7.56 5.23
CA LEU A 175 12.32 7.82 3.90
C LEU A 175 13.17 8.79 3.06
N CYS A 176 14.14 9.48 3.65
CA CYS A 176 14.94 10.49 2.94
C CYS A 176 15.68 9.96 1.70
N ASP A 177 16.03 8.69 1.69
CA ASP A 177 16.75 8.03 0.60
C ASP A 177 15.91 6.93 -0.08
N THR A 178 14.59 6.89 0.18
CA THR A 178 13.69 5.90 -0.45
C THR A 178 13.45 6.26 -1.91
N ASN A 179 13.52 5.28 -2.81
CA ASN A 179 13.38 5.53 -4.24
C ASN A 179 11.98 5.98 -4.63
N HIS A 180 10.94 5.39 -4.02
CA HIS A 180 9.55 5.78 -4.29
C HIS A 180 8.65 5.52 -3.09
N ILE A 181 7.63 6.37 -2.93
CA ILE A 181 6.67 6.29 -1.84
C ILE A 181 5.27 6.22 -2.42
N ILE A 182 4.44 5.37 -1.83
CA ILE A 182 3.05 5.19 -2.21
C ILE A 182 2.18 5.59 -1.02
N CYS A 183 1.19 6.44 -1.25
CA CYS A 183 0.16 6.79 -0.28
C CYS A 183 -1.21 6.35 -0.79
N VAL A 184 -2.08 5.92 0.12
CA VAL A 184 -3.38 5.34 -0.22
C VAL A 184 -4.45 6.39 -0.57
N SER A 185 -4.18 7.67 -0.32
CA SER A 185 -5.08 8.78 -0.67
C SER A 185 -4.29 10.08 -0.82
N TYR A 186 -4.89 11.09 -1.43
CA TYR A 186 -4.29 12.43 -1.55
C TYR A 186 -4.05 13.06 -0.18
N THR A 187 -4.99 12.94 0.74
CA THR A 187 -4.82 13.41 2.14
C THR A 187 -3.65 12.71 2.83
N SER A 188 -3.50 11.39 2.61
CA SER A 188 -2.34 10.65 3.12
C SER A 188 -1.03 11.13 2.49
N LYS A 189 -1.02 11.44 1.19
CA LYS A 189 0.16 12.00 0.51
C LYS A 189 0.58 13.34 1.13
N GLU A 190 -0.35 14.27 1.27
CA GLU A 190 -0.07 15.57 1.90
C GLU A 190 0.47 15.40 3.32
N ASN A 191 -0.18 14.55 4.11
CA ASN A 191 0.23 14.26 5.47
C ASN A 191 1.65 13.68 5.52
N THR A 192 1.97 12.69 4.69
CA THR A 192 3.29 12.02 4.67
C THR A 192 4.38 12.95 4.16
N VAL A 193 4.11 13.74 3.13
CA VAL A 193 5.05 14.75 2.59
C VAL A 193 5.42 15.77 3.67
N LEU A 194 4.44 16.29 4.41
CA LEU A 194 4.68 17.27 5.48
C LEU A 194 5.44 16.64 6.66
N ARG A 195 5.08 15.43 7.06
CA ARG A 195 5.67 14.74 8.22
C ARG A 195 7.11 14.32 8.01
N ALA A 196 7.43 13.84 6.82
CA ALA A 196 8.76 13.32 6.50
C ALA A 196 9.61 14.30 5.69
N ALA A 197 9.11 15.51 5.43
CA ALA A 197 9.77 16.55 4.64
C ALA A 197 10.25 16.04 3.26
N LEU A 198 9.37 15.36 2.53
CA LEU A 198 9.67 14.68 1.27
C LEU A 198 9.43 15.58 0.05
N ASN A 199 10.13 15.27 -1.06
CA ASN A 199 9.76 15.80 -2.36
C ASN A 199 8.44 15.13 -2.82
N PRO A 200 7.36 15.89 -3.12
CA PRO A 200 6.08 15.34 -3.57
C PRO A 200 6.17 14.53 -4.88
N GLU A 201 7.20 14.73 -5.69
CA GLU A 201 7.38 14.04 -6.97
C GLU A 201 7.70 12.54 -6.81
N ILE A 202 8.34 12.16 -5.72
CA ILE A 202 8.64 10.75 -5.42
C ILE A 202 7.47 10.04 -4.74
N VAL A 203 6.34 10.74 -4.50
CA VAL A 203 5.17 10.21 -3.79
C VAL A 203 3.99 10.09 -4.74
N SER A 204 3.58 8.85 -5.01
CA SER A 204 2.38 8.52 -5.80
C SER A 204 1.19 8.20 -4.92
N VAL A 205 -0.01 8.43 -5.44
CA VAL A 205 -1.26 8.02 -4.79
C VAL A 205 -1.80 6.79 -5.51
N ILE A 206 -1.83 5.67 -4.79
CA ILE A 206 -2.41 4.41 -5.26
C ILE A 206 -3.34 3.88 -4.16
N PRO A 207 -4.66 4.01 -4.32
CA PRO A 207 -5.62 3.53 -3.34
C PRO A 207 -5.55 2.02 -3.13
N ASN A 208 -5.90 1.57 -1.92
CA ASN A 208 -6.10 0.14 -1.68
C ASN A 208 -7.23 -0.38 -2.56
N ALA A 209 -7.02 -1.50 -3.20
CA ALA A 209 -8.04 -2.20 -3.96
C ALA A 209 -8.67 -3.31 -3.12
N VAL A 210 -9.93 -3.61 -3.41
CA VAL A 210 -10.68 -4.73 -2.85
C VAL A 210 -11.24 -5.53 -4.01
N ASP A 211 -11.22 -6.85 -3.92
CA ASP A 211 -11.87 -7.71 -4.90
C ASP A 211 -13.40 -7.50 -4.82
N PRO A 212 -14.06 -7.03 -5.89
CA PRO A 212 -15.47 -6.76 -5.87
C PRO A 212 -16.35 -8.02 -5.90
N THR A 213 -15.77 -9.19 -6.11
CA THR A 213 -16.52 -10.46 -6.29
C THR A 213 -17.36 -10.80 -5.07
N ASP A 214 -16.84 -10.49 -3.87
CA ASP A 214 -17.54 -10.74 -2.61
C ASP A 214 -18.46 -9.56 -2.17
N PHE A 215 -18.46 -8.45 -2.91
CA PHE A 215 -19.17 -7.21 -2.56
C PHE A 215 -20.12 -6.76 -3.64
N THR A 216 -20.99 -7.66 -4.10
CA THR A 216 -22.01 -7.34 -5.10
C THR A 216 -23.18 -6.60 -4.46
N PRO A 217 -23.53 -5.38 -4.91
CA PRO A 217 -24.67 -4.66 -4.39
C PRO A 217 -25.98 -5.35 -4.75
N ASP A 218 -26.88 -5.47 -3.79
CA ASP A 218 -28.24 -5.97 -3.97
C ASP A 218 -29.26 -4.88 -3.63
N PRO A 219 -29.62 -4.01 -4.57
CA PRO A 219 -30.56 -2.92 -4.33
C PRO A 219 -32.00 -3.40 -4.05
N PHE A 220 -32.34 -4.64 -4.39
CA PHE A 220 -33.70 -5.19 -4.14
C PHE A 220 -33.90 -5.60 -2.68
N ARG A 221 -32.86 -5.74 -1.89
CA ARG A 221 -32.97 -6.00 -0.43
C ARG A 221 -33.23 -4.75 0.40
N ARG A 222 -33.34 -3.60 -0.22
CA ARG A 222 -33.62 -2.35 0.49
C ARG A 222 -35.06 -2.38 1.04
N HIS A 223 -35.19 -2.13 2.35
CA HIS A 223 -36.48 -1.90 2.96
C HIS A 223 -36.86 -0.42 2.83
N ASP A 224 -37.98 -0.11 2.15
CA ASP A 224 -38.36 1.29 1.92
C ASP A 224 -38.91 1.99 3.18
N SER A 225 -39.27 1.23 4.21
CA SER A 225 -39.85 1.74 5.45
C SER A 225 -38.80 2.00 6.57
N VAL A 226 -37.54 1.59 6.38
CA VAL A 226 -36.51 1.69 7.40
C VAL A 226 -35.25 2.34 6.84
N ILE A 227 -34.77 3.39 7.52
CA ILE A 227 -33.47 3.98 7.21
C ILE A 227 -32.40 3.20 7.97
N THR A 228 -31.56 2.48 7.22
CA THR A 228 -30.45 1.73 7.80
C THR A 228 -29.17 2.58 7.72
N VAL A 229 -28.61 2.94 8.88
CA VAL A 229 -27.31 3.60 8.97
C VAL A 229 -26.27 2.56 9.31
N VAL A 230 -25.28 2.38 8.42
CA VAL A 230 -24.20 1.42 8.60
C VAL A 230 -22.91 2.15 8.94
N VAL A 231 -22.30 1.79 10.06
CA VAL A 231 -20.98 2.28 10.48
C VAL A 231 -19.99 1.13 10.42
N VAL A 232 -19.03 1.20 9.51
CA VAL A 232 -17.96 0.21 9.37
C VAL A 232 -16.67 0.78 9.93
N SER A 233 -16.30 0.37 11.14
CA SER A 233 -15.11 0.87 11.82
C SER A 233 -14.54 -0.19 12.76
N ARG A 234 -13.22 -0.14 13.03
CA ARG A 234 -12.66 -0.90 14.15
C ARG A 234 -13.14 -0.27 15.45
N LEU A 235 -13.61 -1.09 16.39
CA LEU A 235 -13.93 -0.68 17.75
C LEU A 235 -12.61 -0.55 18.54
N VAL A 236 -11.94 0.58 18.41
CA VAL A 236 -10.72 0.91 19.16
C VAL A 236 -10.91 2.25 19.88
N TYR A 237 -10.29 2.38 21.03
CA TYR A 237 -10.43 3.54 21.94
C TYR A 237 -10.20 4.91 21.27
N ARG A 238 -9.37 4.98 20.22
CA ARG A 238 -9.09 6.23 19.46
C ARG A 238 -10.15 6.59 18.41
N LYS A 239 -11.07 5.68 18.10
CA LYS A 239 -12.24 5.96 17.27
C LYS A 239 -13.43 6.03 18.21
N GLU A 240 -13.71 7.25 18.67
CA GLU A 240 -14.89 7.50 19.48
C GLU A 240 -16.11 6.94 18.72
N CYS A 241 -16.58 5.80 19.19
CA CYS A 241 -17.93 5.37 18.88
C CYS A 241 -18.82 6.38 19.61
N VAL A 242 -19.40 7.31 18.86
CA VAL A 242 -20.44 8.18 19.39
C VAL A 242 -21.51 7.24 19.96
N SER A 243 -21.63 7.19 21.26
CA SER A 243 -22.76 6.54 21.92
C SER A 243 -24.00 7.33 21.54
N TRP A 244 -24.77 6.81 20.60
CA TRP A 244 -26.12 7.30 20.39
C TRP A 244 -26.94 6.74 21.56
N GLU A 245 -27.13 7.55 22.58
CA GLU A 245 -28.24 7.30 23.52
C GLU A 245 -29.52 7.69 22.78
N PRO A 246 -30.56 6.82 22.87
CA PRO A 246 -31.86 7.07 22.22
C PRO A 246 -32.65 8.23 22.90
#